data_9c1c6aca03a5a38304c6ba8ceae42f28
#
_entry.id   9c1c6aca03a5a38304c6ba8ceae42f28
#
_cell.length_a   1.000
_cell.length_b   1.000
_cell.length_c   1.000
_cell.angle_alpha   90.00
_cell.angle_beta   90.00
_cell.angle_gamma   90.00
#
_symmetry.space_group_name_H-M   'P 1'
#
loop_
_entity.id
_entity.type
_entity.pdbx_description
1 polymer ?
#
loop_
_entity_poly.entity_id
_entity_poly.type
_entity_poly.pdbx_seq_one_letter_code
_entity_poly.pdbx_strand_id
1 'polypeptide(L)'
;MRIGHGYDAHRLVEGRRLVLGGVTIPFEKGLLGHSDADVLVHAVMDALLGAAGLPDIGALFPDTDPEYKDADSIELLKKVFIKVKSKGLMVGNIDATIIAQAPKMKPYLEKMRKNIASACETAAENVNVKATTEEGMGFTGASEGIAAHAVCLLV
;
A
#
# COMPACT_ATOMS: atom_id res chain seq x y z
N MET A 1 0.40 20.91 8.91
CA MET A 1 0.43 20.36 7.53
C MET A 1 1.77 19.70 7.27
N ARG A 2 1.78 18.41 6.89
CA ARG A 2 3.01 17.60 6.72
C ARG A 2 2.84 16.67 5.53
N ILE A 3 3.86 16.56 4.70
CA ILE A 3 3.89 15.70 3.51
C ILE A 3 4.70 14.45 3.82
N GLY A 4 4.24 13.30 3.36
CA GLY A 4 4.98 12.04 3.37
C GLY A 4 4.93 11.36 2.03
N HIS A 5 5.97 10.60 1.71
CA HIS A 5 6.07 9.75 0.53
C HIS A 5 6.42 8.34 0.95
N GLY A 6 5.80 7.36 0.32
CA GLY A 6 6.11 5.95 0.46
C GLY A 6 6.32 5.30 -0.90
N TYR A 7 7.21 4.34 -0.93
CA TYR A 7 7.49 3.48 -2.08
C TYR A 7 7.68 2.06 -1.60
N ASP A 8 7.11 1.10 -2.33
CA ASP A 8 7.35 -0.31 -2.10
C ASP A 8 7.31 -1.09 -3.41
N ALA A 9 8.00 -2.22 -3.45
CA ALA A 9 8.02 -3.12 -4.59
C ALA A 9 8.14 -4.56 -4.12
N HIS A 10 7.36 -5.47 -4.71
CA HIS A 10 7.40 -6.89 -4.43
C HIS A 10 7.46 -7.70 -5.71
N ARG A 11 8.15 -8.85 -5.64
CA ARG A 11 8.26 -9.80 -6.75
C ARG A 11 6.96 -10.55 -6.97
N LEU A 12 6.58 -10.74 -8.24
CA LEU A 12 5.49 -11.63 -8.63
C LEU A 12 5.98 -13.08 -8.68
N VAL A 13 5.27 -13.96 -8.00
CA VAL A 13 5.56 -15.39 -7.95
C VAL A 13 4.28 -16.21 -8.11
N GLU A 14 4.42 -17.44 -8.59
CA GLU A 14 3.32 -18.40 -8.63
C GLU A 14 2.95 -18.90 -7.22
N GLY A 15 1.71 -19.37 -7.04
CA GLY A 15 1.26 -20.01 -5.80
C GLY A 15 0.89 -19.03 -4.68
N ARG A 16 0.83 -17.72 -4.95
CA ARG A 16 0.36 -16.70 -4.00
C ARG A 16 -0.82 -15.94 -4.56
N ARG A 17 -1.73 -15.53 -3.68
CA ARG A 17 -2.81 -14.60 -4.03
C ARG A 17 -2.23 -13.21 -4.31
N LEU A 18 -2.81 -12.51 -5.27
CA LEU A 18 -2.50 -11.11 -5.51
C LEU A 18 -3.45 -10.25 -4.66
N VAL A 19 -2.90 -9.54 -3.69
CA VAL A 19 -3.63 -8.62 -2.81
C VAL A 19 -3.09 -7.22 -3.01
N LEU A 20 -3.95 -6.28 -3.37
CA LEU A 20 -3.62 -4.86 -3.54
C LEU A 20 -4.75 -3.99 -2.98
N GLY A 21 -4.40 -3.05 -2.09
CA GLY A 21 -5.39 -2.20 -1.44
C GLY A 21 -6.43 -2.99 -0.64
N GLY A 22 -6.05 -4.13 -0.08
CA GLY A 22 -6.94 -5.04 0.62
C GLY A 22 -7.92 -5.80 -0.29
N VAL A 23 -7.69 -5.79 -1.61
CA VAL A 23 -8.52 -6.50 -2.60
C VAL A 23 -7.75 -7.67 -3.16
N THR A 24 -8.35 -8.88 -3.09
CA THR A 24 -7.81 -10.05 -3.78
C THR A 24 -8.20 -9.98 -5.25
N ILE A 25 -7.20 -9.92 -6.12
CA ILE A 25 -7.37 -9.79 -7.57
C ILE A 25 -7.11 -11.14 -8.21
N PRO A 26 -8.06 -11.66 -9.05
CA PRO A 26 -7.81 -12.87 -9.82
C PRO A 26 -6.64 -12.69 -10.78
N PHE A 27 -5.58 -13.45 -10.55
CA PHE A 27 -4.37 -13.43 -11.38
C PHE A 27 -3.57 -14.71 -11.14
N GLU A 28 -2.75 -15.12 -12.10
CA GLU A 28 -1.96 -16.35 -12.03
C GLU A 28 -0.79 -16.29 -11.03
N LYS A 29 -0.38 -15.07 -10.66
CA LYS A 29 0.71 -14.81 -9.71
C LYS A 29 0.23 -13.88 -8.60
N GLY A 30 0.92 -13.92 -7.48
CA GLY A 30 0.77 -12.97 -6.38
C GLY A 30 2.11 -12.41 -5.94
N LEU A 31 2.09 -11.44 -5.05
CA LEU A 31 3.31 -10.79 -4.56
C LEU A 31 3.95 -11.59 -3.43
N LEU A 32 5.27 -11.70 -3.47
CA LEU A 32 6.07 -12.38 -2.46
C LEU A 32 6.46 -11.41 -1.34
N GLY A 33 6.17 -11.78 -0.11
CA GLY A 33 6.56 -11.05 1.08
C GLY A 33 6.19 -11.81 2.35
N HIS A 34 6.61 -11.27 3.50
CA HIS A 34 6.35 -11.88 4.81
C HIS A 34 4.86 -11.78 5.21
N SER A 35 4.23 -10.61 4.95
CA SER A 35 2.79 -10.38 5.10
C SER A 35 2.03 -10.85 3.85
N ASP A 36 0.84 -10.31 3.59
CA ASP A 36 0.11 -10.48 2.33
C ASP A 36 0.81 -9.83 1.13
N ALA A 37 1.92 -9.09 1.37
CA ALA A 37 2.70 -8.36 0.37
C ALA A 37 1.90 -7.32 -0.42
N ASP A 38 0.90 -6.69 0.21
CA ASP A 38 0.11 -5.62 -0.39
C ASP A 38 0.98 -4.36 -0.57
N VAL A 39 1.63 -4.27 -1.72
CA VAL A 39 2.58 -3.22 -2.05
C VAL A 39 1.95 -1.82 -2.01
N LEU A 40 0.66 -1.70 -2.35
CA LEU A 40 -0.05 -0.42 -2.30
C LEU A 40 -0.23 0.07 -0.87
N VAL A 41 -0.72 -0.81 0.01
CA VAL A 41 -0.94 -0.46 1.42
C VAL A 41 0.38 -0.22 2.14
N HIS A 42 1.44 -0.97 1.80
CA HIS A 42 2.79 -0.72 2.34
C HIS A 42 3.30 0.69 1.98
N ALA A 43 3.15 1.10 0.71
CA ALA A 43 3.53 2.46 0.30
C ALA A 43 2.72 3.54 1.03
N VAL A 44 1.41 3.32 1.22
CA VAL A 44 0.55 4.24 1.99
C VAL A 44 0.99 4.32 3.46
N MET A 45 1.30 3.19 4.09
CA MET A 45 1.78 3.18 5.49
C MET A 45 3.07 3.98 5.64
N ASP A 46 4.05 3.79 4.75
CA ASP A 46 5.31 4.52 4.80
C ASP A 46 5.13 6.01 4.53
N ALA A 47 4.22 6.39 3.63
CA ALA A 47 3.87 7.79 3.43
C ALA A 47 3.33 8.44 4.72
N LEU A 48 2.39 7.78 5.40
CA LEU A 48 1.80 8.26 6.65
C LEU A 48 2.85 8.36 7.76
N LEU A 49 3.67 7.33 7.90
CA LEU A 49 4.74 7.31 8.91
C LEU A 49 5.78 8.41 8.66
N GLY A 50 6.22 8.58 7.41
CA GLY A 50 7.16 9.63 7.02
C GLY A 50 6.61 11.03 7.30
N ALA A 51 5.34 11.30 6.95
CA ALA A 51 4.69 12.56 7.26
C ALA A 51 4.60 12.81 8.77
N ALA A 52 4.35 11.76 9.56
CA ALA A 52 4.27 11.86 11.02
C ALA A 52 5.66 11.94 11.71
N GLY A 53 6.75 11.80 10.96
CA GLY A 53 8.11 11.75 11.50
C GLY A 53 8.37 10.49 12.34
N LEU A 54 7.79 9.37 11.90
CA LEU A 54 7.94 8.05 12.51
C LEU A 54 8.85 7.15 11.64
N PRO A 55 9.45 6.10 12.21
CA PRO A 55 10.17 5.09 11.43
C PRO A 55 9.26 4.37 10.44
N ASP A 56 9.85 3.69 9.45
CA ASP A 56 9.16 2.92 8.43
C ASP A 56 8.45 1.66 8.97
N ILE A 57 7.71 0.99 8.07
CA ILE A 57 6.98 -0.24 8.44
C ILE A 57 7.90 -1.38 8.82
N GLY A 58 9.11 -1.45 8.28
CA GLY A 58 10.08 -2.48 8.63
C GLY A 58 10.53 -2.41 10.08
N ALA A 59 10.62 -1.20 10.64
CA ALA A 59 10.92 -0.98 12.06
C ALA A 59 9.71 -1.28 12.96
N LEU A 60 8.47 -1.00 12.49
CA LEU A 60 7.26 -1.24 13.28
C LEU A 60 6.77 -2.69 13.20
N PHE A 61 6.93 -3.34 12.07
CA PHE A 61 6.46 -4.69 11.77
C PHE A 61 7.60 -5.51 11.14
N PRO A 62 8.63 -5.88 11.93
CA PRO A 62 9.77 -6.62 11.39
C PRO A 62 9.35 -7.92 10.70
N ASP A 63 9.91 -8.21 9.54
CA ASP A 63 9.67 -9.45 8.81
C ASP A 63 10.27 -10.68 9.51
N THR A 64 11.09 -10.47 10.52
CA THR A 64 11.60 -11.49 11.43
C THR A 64 10.60 -11.88 12.54
N ASP A 65 9.55 -11.09 12.75
CA ASP A 65 8.56 -11.34 13.80
C ASP A 65 7.45 -12.26 13.26
N PRO A 66 7.30 -13.47 13.85
CA PRO A 66 6.25 -14.42 13.44
C PRO A 66 4.82 -13.86 13.54
N GLU A 67 4.58 -12.86 14.40
CA GLU A 67 3.26 -12.20 14.54
C GLU A 67 2.77 -11.62 13.23
N TYR A 68 3.67 -11.13 12.37
CA TYR A 68 3.30 -10.47 11.11
C TYR A 68 3.35 -11.38 9.89
N LYS A 69 3.65 -12.66 10.09
CA LYS A 69 3.59 -13.63 9.00
C LYS A 69 2.16 -13.73 8.47
N ASP A 70 2.02 -13.60 7.17
CA ASP A 70 0.73 -13.61 6.45
C ASP A 70 -0.27 -12.55 6.97
N ALA A 71 0.21 -11.51 7.64
CA ALA A 71 -0.63 -10.45 8.19
C ALA A 71 -1.41 -9.72 7.09
N ASP A 72 -2.65 -9.36 7.41
CA ASP A 72 -3.48 -8.47 6.59
C ASP A 72 -2.95 -7.04 6.68
N SER A 73 -2.46 -6.50 5.57
CA SER A 73 -1.87 -5.15 5.53
C SER A 73 -2.88 -4.05 5.83
N ILE A 74 -4.17 -4.24 5.58
CA ILE A 74 -5.22 -3.28 6.00
C ILE A 74 -5.27 -3.20 7.54
N GLU A 75 -5.14 -4.31 8.25
CA GLU A 75 -5.07 -4.29 9.71
C GLU A 75 -3.78 -3.62 10.21
N LEU A 76 -2.66 -3.81 9.52
CA LEU A 76 -1.43 -3.09 9.83
C LEU A 76 -1.58 -1.58 9.58
N LEU A 77 -2.26 -1.18 8.50
CA LEU A 77 -2.57 0.22 8.20
C LEU A 77 -3.38 0.88 9.32
N LYS A 78 -4.38 0.19 9.88
CA LYS A 78 -5.12 0.69 11.04
C LYS A 78 -4.21 0.95 12.23
N LYS A 79 -3.27 0.03 12.52
CA LYS A 79 -2.27 0.20 13.59
C LYS A 79 -1.36 1.41 13.34
N VAL A 80 -0.92 1.61 12.09
CA VAL A 80 -0.14 2.79 11.69
C VAL A 80 -0.94 4.06 11.91
N PHE A 81 -2.21 4.07 11.47
CA PHE A 81 -3.05 5.27 11.61
C PHE A 81 -3.32 5.64 13.07
N ILE A 82 -3.48 4.66 13.97
CA ILE A 82 -3.57 4.93 15.42
C ILE A 82 -2.33 5.67 15.91
N LYS A 83 -1.12 5.31 15.45
CA LYS A 83 0.12 6.01 15.81
C LYS A 83 0.14 7.45 15.26
N VAL A 84 -0.35 7.65 14.03
CA VAL A 84 -0.49 8.98 13.43
C VAL A 84 -1.46 9.86 14.25
N LYS A 85 -2.62 9.32 14.61
CA LYS A 85 -3.62 9.99 15.47
C LYS A 85 -3.05 10.35 16.84
N SER A 86 -2.23 9.49 17.44
CA SER A 86 -1.62 9.77 18.75
C SER A 86 -0.69 11.01 18.74
N LYS A 87 -0.26 11.44 17.57
CA LYS A 87 0.52 12.67 17.37
C LYS A 87 -0.36 13.91 17.08
N GLY A 88 -1.67 13.76 17.16
CA GLY A 88 -2.63 14.85 16.85
C GLY A 88 -2.75 15.14 15.36
N LEU A 89 -2.40 14.17 14.50
CA LEU A 89 -2.44 14.32 13.04
C LEU A 89 -3.58 13.53 12.43
N MET A 90 -4.16 14.06 11.37
CA MET A 90 -5.22 13.43 10.58
C MET A 90 -4.88 13.46 9.10
N VAL A 91 -5.51 12.57 8.33
CA VAL A 91 -5.32 12.55 6.87
C VAL A 91 -6.04 13.75 6.24
N GLY A 92 -5.30 14.62 5.57
CA GLY A 92 -5.84 15.61 4.66
C GLY A 92 -6.20 15.00 3.32
N ASN A 93 -5.23 14.31 2.68
CA ASN A 93 -5.49 13.45 1.52
C ASN A 93 -4.35 12.45 1.30
N ILE A 94 -4.66 11.41 0.53
CA ILE A 94 -3.71 10.40 0.05
C ILE A 94 -3.87 10.27 -1.46
N ASP A 95 -2.76 10.28 -2.20
CA ASP A 95 -2.71 9.94 -3.61
C ASP A 95 -1.69 8.81 -3.83
N ALA A 96 -2.14 7.71 -4.41
CA ALA A 96 -1.31 6.53 -4.62
C ALA A 96 -1.36 6.06 -6.07
N THR A 97 -0.25 5.52 -6.54
CA THR A 97 -0.10 5.00 -7.90
C THR A 97 0.44 3.57 -7.86
N ILE A 98 -0.29 2.64 -8.46
CA ILE A 98 0.17 1.28 -8.69
C ILE A 98 0.90 1.23 -10.03
N ILE A 99 2.07 0.61 -10.07
CA ILE A 99 2.87 0.42 -11.28
C ILE A 99 2.92 -1.09 -11.56
N ALA A 100 2.18 -1.53 -12.58
CA ALA A 100 2.06 -2.94 -12.95
C ALA A 100 1.77 -3.09 -14.43
N GLN A 101 2.42 -4.04 -15.09
CA GLN A 101 2.14 -4.36 -16.49
C GLN A 101 0.78 -5.06 -16.62
N ALA A 102 0.48 -5.95 -15.70
CA ALA A 102 -0.77 -6.70 -15.59
C ALA A 102 -1.00 -7.11 -14.12
N PRO A 103 -2.24 -7.44 -13.71
CA PRO A 103 -3.50 -7.33 -14.44
C PRO A 103 -4.02 -5.89 -14.54
N LYS A 104 -5.11 -5.65 -15.27
CA LYS A 104 -5.77 -4.33 -15.29
C LYS A 104 -6.36 -4.03 -13.92
N MET A 105 -5.98 -2.89 -13.34
CA MET A 105 -6.38 -2.48 -12.00
C MET A 105 -7.72 -1.74 -11.94
N LYS A 106 -8.15 -1.15 -13.06
CA LYS A 106 -9.34 -0.28 -13.12
C LYS A 106 -10.59 -0.85 -12.44
N PRO A 107 -10.95 -2.14 -12.56
CA PRO A 107 -12.15 -2.68 -11.91
C PRO A 107 -12.09 -2.69 -10.39
N TYR A 108 -10.88 -2.57 -9.80
CA TYR A 108 -10.63 -2.74 -8.37
C TYR A 108 -10.30 -1.45 -7.63
N LEU A 109 -9.97 -0.37 -8.35
CA LEU A 109 -9.45 0.88 -7.77
C LEU A 109 -10.41 1.49 -6.76
N GLU A 110 -11.71 1.48 -7.04
CA GLU A 110 -12.72 2.08 -6.15
C GLU A 110 -12.79 1.33 -4.80
N LYS A 111 -12.71 0.00 -4.82
CA LYS A 111 -12.71 -0.79 -3.58
C LYS A 111 -11.42 -0.59 -2.78
N MET A 112 -10.27 -0.53 -3.45
CA MET A 112 -8.98 -0.21 -2.83
C MET A 112 -9.04 1.15 -2.12
N ARG A 113 -9.55 2.17 -2.81
CA ARG A 113 -9.75 3.52 -2.28
C ARG A 113 -10.57 3.51 -1.00
N LYS A 114 -11.72 2.83 -1.02
CA LYS A 114 -12.62 2.73 0.15
C LYS A 114 -11.98 1.97 1.32
N ASN A 115 -11.25 0.90 1.06
CA ASN A 115 -10.55 0.13 2.09
C ASN A 115 -9.51 1.00 2.80
N ILE A 116 -8.69 1.73 2.05
CA ILE A 116 -7.67 2.63 2.60
C ILE A 116 -8.32 3.77 3.39
N ALA A 117 -9.35 4.41 2.83
CA ALA A 117 -10.07 5.50 3.50
C ALA A 117 -10.66 5.05 4.83
N SER A 118 -11.31 3.89 4.86
CA SER A 118 -11.87 3.30 6.07
C SER A 118 -10.80 3.02 7.11
N ALA A 119 -9.67 2.43 6.73
CA ALA A 119 -8.56 2.12 7.63
C ALA A 119 -7.92 3.38 8.22
N CYS A 120 -7.95 4.50 7.48
CA CYS A 120 -7.42 5.81 7.90
C CYS A 120 -8.51 6.73 8.48
N GLU A 121 -9.71 6.22 8.77
CA GLU A 121 -10.83 6.99 9.34
C GLU A 121 -11.09 8.32 8.60
N THR A 122 -10.95 8.32 7.27
CA THR A 122 -11.17 9.50 6.44
C THR A 122 -12.24 9.24 5.37
N ALA A 123 -12.76 10.31 4.78
CA ALA A 123 -13.73 10.20 3.70
C ALA A 123 -13.07 9.63 2.42
N ALA A 124 -13.82 8.85 1.65
CA ALA A 124 -13.29 8.22 0.44
C ALA A 124 -12.79 9.24 -0.60
N GLU A 125 -13.36 10.44 -0.64
CA GLU A 125 -12.91 11.54 -1.51
C GLU A 125 -11.50 12.06 -1.17
N ASN A 126 -11.00 11.80 0.03
CA ASN A 126 -9.65 12.17 0.45
C ASN A 126 -8.59 11.14 0.03
N VAL A 127 -9.00 10.04 -0.59
CA VAL A 127 -8.09 9.00 -1.05
C VAL A 127 -8.26 8.80 -2.55
N ASN A 128 -7.16 8.87 -3.30
CA ASN A 128 -7.14 8.55 -4.71
C ASN A 128 -6.19 7.37 -4.96
N VAL A 129 -6.61 6.44 -5.81
CA VAL A 129 -5.77 5.33 -6.28
C VAL A 129 -5.86 5.27 -7.80
N LYS A 130 -4.72 5.30 -8.45
CA LYS A 130 -4.60 5.18 -9.90
C LYS A 130 -3.53 4.15 -10.25
N ALA A 131 -3.50 3.70 -11.49
CA ALA A 131 -2.55 2.71 -11.95
C ALA A 131 -1.94 3.11 -13.28
N THR A 132 -0.71 2.71 -13.52
CA THR A 132 0.02 2.90 -14.77
C THR A 132 0.87 1.68 -15.08
N THR A 133 1.26 1.54 -16.35
CA THR A 133 2.32 0.64 -16.76
C THR A 133 3.61 1.44 -16.98
N GLU A 134 4.74 0.75 -17.09
CA GLU A 134 5.98 1.32 -17.61
C GLU A 134 6.24 0.91 -19.07
N GLU A 135 5.17 0.55 -19.79
CA GLU A 135 5.21 0.22 -21.22
C GLU A 135 6.26 -0.84 -21.58
N GLY A 136 6.32 -1.91 -20.78
CA GLY A 136 7.26 -3.01 -20.96
C GLY A 136 8.67 -2.74 -20.45
N MET A 137 8.96 -1.58 -19.89
CA MET A 137 10.28 -1.23 -19.37
C MET A 137 10.45 -1.62 -17.90
N GLY A 138 11.67 -1.98 -17.53
CA GLY A 138 12.05 -2.30 -16.16
C GLY A 138 11.40 -3.56 -15.61
N PHE A 139 11.55 -3.79 -14.30
CA PHE A 139 11.03 -5.00 -13.66
C PHE A 139 9.50 -5.06 -13.63
N THR A 140 8.82 -3.93 -13.54
CA THR A 140 7.36 -3.88 -13.61
C THR A 140 6.87 -4.15 -15.03
N GLY A 141 7.54 -3.58 -16.03
CA GLY A 141 7.24 -3.80 -17.44
C GLY A 141 7.50 -5.23 -17.90
N ALA A 142 8.49 -5.90 -17.33
CA ALA A 142 8.80 -7.32 -17.57
C ALA A 142 7.89 -8.26 -16.76
N SER A 143 6.93 -7.75 -15.98
CA SER A 143 6.07 -8.54 -15.09
C SER A 143 6.84 -9.37 -14.04
N GLU A 144 8.00 -8.90 -13.64
CA GLU A 144 8.78 -9.52 -12.56
C GLU A 144 8.29 -9.09 -11.17
N GLY A 145 7.63 -7.94 -11.09
CA GLY A 145 7.11 -7.40 -9.85
C GLY A 145 6.07 -6.30 -10.09
N ILE A 146 5.51 -5.83 -8.99
CA ILE A 146 4.62 -4.66 -8.93
C ILE A 146 5.23 -3.68 -7.94
N ALA A 147 5.17 -2.40 -8.27
CA ALA A 147 5.57 -1.31 -7.39
C ALA A 147 4.38 -0.39 -7.08
N ALA A 148 4.50 0.38 -6.03
CA ALA A 148 3.56 1.46 -5.72
C ALA A 148 4.27 2.65 -5.12
N HIS A 149 3.78 3.83 -5.45
CA HIS A 149 4.09 5.09 -4.78
C HIS A 149 2.86 5.60 -4.06
N ALA A 150 3.06 6.23 -2.93
CA ALA A 150 2.02 6.98 -2.25
C ALA A 150 2.57 8.31 -1.75
N VAL A 151 1.74 9.34 -1.82
CA VAL A 151 1.99 10.64 -1.20
C VAL A 151 0.81 10.95 -0.30
N CYS A 152 1.06 11.47 0.88
CA CYS A 152 -0.01 11.92 1.77
C CYS A 152 0.26 13.33 2.29
N LEU A 153 -0.82 14.00 2.62
CA LEU A 153 -0.84 15.23 3.39
C LEU A 153 -1.50 14.94 4.73
N LEU A 154 -0.79 15.21 5.83
CA LEU A 154 -1.36 15.20 7.18
C LEU A 154 -1.61 16.64 7.67
N VAL A 155 -2.70 16.81 8.36
CA VAL A 155 -3.12 18.08 8.95
C VAL A 155 -3.32 17.96 10.46
#